data_8d4943fa050bec6da79e97db13866cd6
#
_entry.id   8d4943fa050bec6da79e97db13866cd6
#
_cell.length_a   1.000
_cell.length_b   1.000
_cell.length_c   1.000
_cell.angle_alpha   90.00
_cell.angle_beta   90.00
_cell.angle_gamma   90.00
#
_symmetry.space_group_name_H-M   'P 1'
#
loop_
_entity.id
_entity.type
_entity.pdbx_description
1 polymer ?
#
loop_
_entity_poly.entity_id
_entity_poly.type
_entity_poly.pdbx_seq_one_letter_code
_entity_poly.pdbx_strand_id
1 'polypeptide(L)'
;MNDAEAIALALEEAKSAATRGEVPVGAVLLSADGALLARDGNRTLEFKDPTAHAEMLVMRAAARALDNERLLGTTLYVSLEPCAMCAGAIAMARVGRVVFAACDPKGGAVLHGPRFFEQPTCHHRPVVEQTEPHAVEAGEILRAFFRARRL
;
A
#
# COMPACT_ATOMS: atom_id res chain seq x y z
N MET A 1 -6.49 -11.98 -11.50
CA MET A 1 -6.66 -11.95 -10.03
C MET A 1 -7.72 -10.93 -9.68
N ASN A 2 -8.64 -11.27 -8.79
CA ASN A 2 -9.70 -10.36 -8.36
C ASN A 2 -9.29 -9.58 -7.11
N ASP A 3 -10.14 -8.64 -6.67
CA ASP A 3 -9.86 -7.79 -5.50
C ASP A 3 -9.64 -8.61 -4.23
N ALA A 4 -10.48 -9.62 -3.99
CA ALA A 4 -10.38 -10.44 -2.78
C ALA A 4 -9.06 -11.20 -2.72
N GLU A 5 -8.62 -11.76 -3.85
CA GLU A 5 -7.33 -12.46 -3.94
C GLU A 5 -6.17 -11.51 -3.74
N ALA A 6 -6.23 -10.34 -4.35
CA ALA A 6 -5.16 -9.34 -4.25
C ALA A 6 -5.01 -8.80 -2.83
N ILE A 7 -6.11 -8.49 -2.15
CA ILE A 7 -6.08 -8.04 -0.75
C ILE A 7 -5.55 -9.15 0.17
N ALA A 8 -5.93 -10.39 -0.08
CA ALA A 8 -5.41 -11.52 0.70
C ALA A 8 -3.89 -11.64 0.56
N LEU A 9 -3.36 -11.44 -0.64
CA LEU A 9 -1.91 -11.42 -0.86
C LEU A 9 -1.23 -10.24 -0.17
N ALA A 10 -1.84 -9.05 -0.19
CA ALA A 10 -1.31 -7.90 0.52
C ALA A 10 -1.21 -8.20 2.03
N LEU A 11 -2.21 -8.88 2.58
CA LEU A 11 -2.20 -9.27 3.98
C LEU A 11 -1.12 -10.31 4.28
N GLU A 12 -0.88 -11.26 3.38
CA GLU A 12 0.23 -12.20 3.51
C GLU A 12 1.58 -11.46 3.56
N GLU A 13 1.76 -10.46 2.71
CA GLU A 13 2.97 -9.64 2.71
C GLU A 13 3.12 -8.85 4.01
N ALA A 14 2.00 -8.37 4.58
CA ALA A 14 2.01 -7.71 5.88
C ALA A 14 2.48 -8.67 6.98
N LYS A 15 1.97 -9.89 6.99
CA LYS A 15 2.36 -10.92 7.96
C LYS A 15 3.84 -11.28 7.82
N SER A 16 4.33 -11.42 6.59
CA SER A 16 5.75 -11.68 6.33
C SER A 16 6.63 -10.53 6.83
N ALA A 17 6.21 -9.29 6.64
CA ALA A 17 6.91 -8.12 7.16
C ALA A 17 7.03 -8.20 8.69
N ALA A 18 5.94 -8.54 9.39
CA ALA A 18 5.96 -8.70 10.84
C ALA A 18 6.99 -9.75 11.29
N THR A 19 7.09 -10.87 10.58
CA THR A 19 8.08 -11.92 10.91
C THR A 19 9.51 -11.45 10.75
N ARG A 20 9.76 -10.44 9.94
CA ARG A 20 11.08 -9.82 9.76
C ARG A 20 11.34 -8.68 10.75
N GLY A 21 10.37 -8.34 11.61
CA GLY A 21 10.48 -7.20 12.53
C GLY A 21 10.12 -5.85 11.89
N GLU A 22 9.57 -5.86 10.69
CA GLU A 22 9.11 -4.67 9.99
C GLU A 22 7.66 -4.35 10.36
N VAL A 23 7.26 -3.09 10.24
CA VAL A 23 5.85 -2.71 10.42
C VAL A 23 5.00 -3.51 9.42
N PRO A 24 3.95 -4.21 9.88
CA PRO A 24 3.21 -5.15 9.04
C PRO A 24 2.22 -4.45 8.09
N VAL A 25 2.77 -3.93 7.01
CA VAL A 25 2.01 -3.39 5.88
C VAL A 25 2.47 -4.15 4.64
N GLY A 26 1.51 -4.61 3.86
CA GLY A 26 1.77 -5.32 2.61
C GLY A 26 1.04 -4.68 1.46
N ALA A 27 1.58 -4.83 0.25
CA ALA A 27 1.00 -4.27 -0.96
C ALA A 27 1.15 -5.22 -2.14
N VAL A 28 0.22 -5.09 -3.08
CA VAL A 28 0.17 -5.83 -4.34
C VAL A 28 -0.21 -4.86 -5.44
N LEU A 29 0.47 -4.94 -6.58
CA LEU A 29 0.11 -4.13 -7.74
C LEU A 29 -0.26 -5.04 -8.91
N LEU A 30 -1.46 -4.84 -9.46
CA LEU A 30 -1.95 -5.56 -10.63
C LEU A 30 -1.97 -4.64 -11.84
N SER A 31 -1.68 -5.23 -13.02
CA SER A 31 -1.85 -4.54 -14.29
C SER A 31 -3.33 -4.34 -14.62
N ALA A 32 -3.60 -3.59 -15.69
CA ALA A 32 -4.98 -3.32 -16.14
C ALA A 32 -5.75 -4.61 -16.47
N ASP A 33 -5.07 -5.65 -16.91
CA ASP A 33 -5.69 -6.95 -17.23
C ASP A 33 -5.69 -7.93 -16.04
N GLY A 34 -5.31 -7.46 -14.85
CA GLY A 34 -5.35 -8.26 -13.64
C GLY A 34 -4.12 -9.13 -13.38
N ALA A 35 -3.05 -8.95 -14.14
CA ALA A 35 -1.81 -9.70 -13.92
C ALA A 35 -1.03 -9.12 -12.73
N LEU A 36 -0.42 -10.00 -11.94
CA LEU A 36 0.40 -9.58 -10.80
C LEU A 36 1.73 -8.99 -11.31
N LEU A 37 1.95 -7.71 -11.03
CA LEU A 37 3.20 -7.02 -11.39
C LEU A 37 4.22 -7.05 -10.26
N ALA A 38 3.77 -6.89 -9.02
CA ALA A 38 4.66 -6.89 -7.86
C ALA A 38 3.87 -7.12 -6.58
N ARG A 39 4.56 -7.68 -5.58
CA ARG A 39 4.04 -7.83 -4.22
C ARG A 39 5.20 -7.67 -3.24
N ASP A 40 4.99 -6.99 -2.12
CA ASP A 40 6.00 -6.83 -1.08
C ASP A 40 5.38 -6.29 0.21
N GLY A 41 6.17 -6.34 1.29
CA GLY A 41 5.86 -5.72 2.58
C GLY A 41 6.93 -4.70 2.94
N ASN A 42 6.71 -3.93 4.01
CA ASN A 42 7.68 -2.93 4.48
C ASN A 42 9.06 -3.56 4.70
N ARG A 43 10.11 -2.81 4.32
CA ARG A 43 11.52 -3.18 4.46
C ARG A 43 12.40 -1.99 4.89
N THR A 44 11.85 -1.08 5.67
CA THR A 44 12.58 0.13 6.10
C THR A 44 13.82 -0.22 6.92
N LEU A 45 13.73 -1.21 7.79
CA LEU A 45 14.87 -1.66 8.60
C LEU A 45 15.87 -2.45 7.77
N GLU A 46 15.39 -3.36 6.95
CA GLU A 46 16.25 -4.20 6.10
C GLU A 46 17.09 -3.34 5.16
N PHE A 47 16.48 -2.39 4.49
CA PHE A 47 17.15 -1.56 3.49
C PHE A 47 17.80 -0.29 4.05
N LYS A 48 17.63 -0.01 5.37
CA LYS A 48 18.07 1.24 5.97
C LYS A 48 17.52 2.44 5.19
N ASP A 49 16.25 2.34 4.80
CA ASP A 49 15.58 3.31 3.95
C ASP A 49 14.18 3.62 4.52
N PRO A 50 13.99 4.80 5.11
CA PRO A 50 12.70 5.16 5.70
C PRO A 50 11.57 5.27 4.67
N THR A 51 11.89 5.32 3.38
CA THR A 51 10.87 5.34 2.31
C THR A 51 10.50 3.96 1.79
N ALA A 52 11.12 2.89 2.30
CA ALA A 52 10.87 1.52 1.83
C ALA A 52 9.56 0.95 2.40
N HIS A 53 8.47 1.69 2.23
CA HIS A 53 7.11 1.21 2.49
C HIS A 53 6.69 0.23 1.40
N ALA A 54 5.79 -0.69 1.75
CA ALA A 54 5.30 -1.69 0.81
C ALA A 54 4.83 -1.10 -0.51
N GLU A 55 4.07 0.01 -0.45
CA GLU A 55 3.55 0.69 -1.64
C GLU A 55 4.68 1.19 -2.54
N MET A 56 5.70 1.81 -1.94
CA MET A 56 6.86 2.32 -2.68
C MET A 56 7.59 1.20 -3.39
N LEU A 57 7.80 0.09 -2.70
CA LEU A 57 8.54 -1.05 -3.24
C LEU A 57 7.82 -1.69 -4.43
N VAL A 58 6.50 -1.90 -4.33
CA VAL A 58 5.76 -2.51 -5.45
C VAL A 58 5.64 -1.57 -6.64
N MET A 59 5.50 -0.26 -6.41
CA MET A 59 5.47 0.71 -7.52
C MET A 59 6.81 0.77 -8.25
N ARG A 60 7.92 0.77 -7.53
CA ARG A 60 9.25 0.73 -8.12
C ARG A 60 9.48 -0.54 -8.94
N ALA A 61 9.12 -1.69 -8.38
CA ALA A 61 9.27 -2.96 -9.08
C ALA A 61 8.42 -3.04 -10.35
N ALA A 62 7.17 -2.58 -10.27
CA ALA A 62 6.26 -2.57 -11.42
C ALA A 62 6.75 -1.61 -12.52
N ALA A 63 7.24 -0.44 -12.14
CA ALA A 63 7.78 0.53 -13.10
C ALA A 63 8.95 -0.05 -13.89
N ARG A 64 9.84 -0.78 -13.21
CA ARG A 64 10.95 -1.48 -13.88
C ARG A 64 10.43 -2.59 -14.78
N ALA A 65 9.49 -3.39 -14.33
CA ALA A 65 8.93 -4.50 -15.12
C ALA A 65 8.23 -4.00 -16.37
N LEU A 66 7.54 -2.87 -16.29
CA LEU A 66 6.84 -2.26 -17.42
C LEU A 66 7.72 -1.31 -18.24
N ASP A 67 8.94 -1.05 -17.77
CA ASP A 67 9.85 -0.05 -18.36
C ASP A 67 9.13 1.29 -18.56
N ASN A 68 8.40 1.75 -17.53
CA ASN A 68 7.58 2.95 -17.59
C ASN A 68 7.36 3.48 -16.18
N GLU A 69 7.68 4.75 -15.95
CA GLU A 69 7.43 5.43 -14.66
C GLU A 69 5.94 5.69 -14.42
N ARG A 70 5.10 5.61 -15.44
CA ARG A 70 3.65 5.76 -15.33
C ARG A 70 2.98 4.40 -15.31
N LEU A 71 2.26 4.13 -14.24
CA LEU A 71 1.58 2.87 -13.98
C LEU A 71 0.10 2.97 -14.36
N LEU A 72 -0.15 3.38 -15.63
CA LEU A 72 -1.50 3.63 -16.12
C LEU A 72 -2.36 2.36 -16.08
N GLY A 73 -3.59 2.51 -15.63
CA GLY A 73 -4.56 1.41 -15.58
C GLY A 73 -4.32 0.39 -14.48
N THR A 74 -3.27 0.56 -13.67
CA THR A 74 -2.96 -0.39 -12.60
C THR A 74 -3.84 -0.20 -11.39
N THR A 75 -3.95 -1.25 -10.55
CA THR A 75 -4.59 -1.17 -9.24
C THR A 75 -3.59 -1.55 -8.16
N LEU A 76 -3.47 -0.69 -7.17
CA LEU A 76 -2.65 -0.93 -5.99
C LEU A 76 -3.55 -1.39 -4.85
N TYR A 77 -3.21 -2.53 -4.26
CA TYR A 77 -3.88 -3.08 -3.08
C TYR A 77 -2.92 -2.98 -1.91
N VAL A 78 -3.40 -2.47 -0.79
CA VAL A 78 -2.56 -2.31 0.40
C VAL A 78 -3.36 -2.64 1.66
N SER A 79 -2.71 -3.26 2.64
CA SER A 79 -3.37 -3.69 3.87
C SER A 79 -3.78 -2.53 4.78
N LEU A 80 -3.13 -1.38 4.63
CA LEU A 80 -3.37 -0.18 5.44
C LEU A 80 -3.49 1.04 4.54
N GLU A 81 -4.34 1.98 4.92
CA GLU A 81 -4.49 3.27 4.24
C GLU A 81 -3.12 3.93 4.03
N PRO A 82 -2.78 4.33 2.79
CA PRO A 82 -1.47 4.95 2.49
C PRO A 82 -1.22 6.24 3.26
N CYS A 83 0.03 6.43 3.68
CA CYS A 83 0.51 7.67 4.27
C CYS A 83 0.71 8.76 3.21
N ALA A 84 1.05 9.99 3.65
CA ALA A 84 1.23 11.13 2.74
C ALA A 84 2.31 10.89 1.68
N MET A 85 3.44 10.29 2.05
CA MET A 85 4.51 9.98 1.11
C MET A 85 4.03 9.02 0.02
N CYS A 86 3.37 7.93 0.43
CA CYS A 86 2.89 6.93 -0.52
C CYS A 86 1.75 7.48 -1.38
N ALA A 87 0.85 8.27 -0.81
CA ALA A 87 -0.22 8.91 -1.59
C ALA A 87 0.35 9.84 -2.67
N GLY A 88 1.38 10.62 -2.31
CA GLY A 88 2.08 11.46 -3.28
C GLY A 88 2.73 10.64 -4.40
N ALA A 89 3.40 9.55 -4.04
CA ALA A 89 4.03 8.66 -5.02
C ALA A 89 3.01 7.99 -5.93
N ILE A 90 1.88 7.56 -5.38
CA ILE A 90 0.76 6.98 -6.15
C ILE A 90 0.28 7.95 -7.22
N ALA A 91 0.09 9.21 -6.86
CA ALA A 91 -0.33 10.24 -7.81
C ALA A 91 0.75 10.48 -8.88
N MET A 92 2.01 10.58 -8.49
CA MET A 92 3.12 10.76 -9.43
C MET A 92 3.24 9.59 -10.40
N ALA A 93 3.05 8.38 -9.92
CA ALA A 93 3.13 7.17 -10.73
C ALA A 93 1.89 6.95 -11.60
N ARG A 94 0.83 7.72 -11.42
CA ARG A 94 -0.40 7.62 -12.20
C ARG A 94 -1.14 6.29 -12.01
N VAL A 95 -1.07 5.71 -10.82
CA VAL A 95 -1.83 4.51 -10.48
C VAL A 95 -3.31 4.78 -10.69
N GLY A 96 -4.03 3.85 -11.34
CA GLY A 96 -5.43 4.07 -11.70
C GLY A 96 -6.41 3.90 -10.55
N ARG A 97 -6.13 2.96 -9.64
CA ARG A 97 -7.05 2.63 -8.56
C ARG A 97 -6.26 2.19 -7.32
N VAL A 98 -6.72 2.61 -6.15
CA VAL A 98 -6.15 2.21 -4.86
C VAL A 98 -7.22 1.55 -4.02
N VAL A 99 -6.97 0.33 -3.57
CA VAL A 99 -7.85 -0.42 -2.67
C VAL A 99 -7.09 -0.70 -1.38
N PHE A 100 -7.61 -0.29 -0.23
CA PHE A 100 -6.96 -0.58 1.05
C PHE A 100 -7.94 -1.22 2.03
N ALA A 101 -7.41 -1.99 2.97
CA ALA A 101 -8.22 -2.72 3.94
C ALA A 101 -8.47 -1.86 5.19
N ALA A 102 -7.48 -1.65 6.06
CA ALA A 102 -7.65 -0.91 7.29
C ALA A 102 -7.47 0.59 7.08
N CYS A 103 -8.31 1.40 7.72
CA CYS A 103 -8.10 2.85 7.81
C CYS A 103 -6.98 3.16 8.82
N ASP A 104 -6.31 4.27 8.61
CA ASP A 104 -5.28 4.77 9.52
C ASP A 104 -5.59 6.22 9.92
N PRO A 105 -6.38 6.43 10.97
CA PRO A 105 -6.75 7.80 11.39
C PRO A 105 -5.57 8.66 11.83
N LYS A 106 -4.45 8.04 12.24
CA LYS A 106 -3.27 8.77 12.74
C LYS A 106 -2.26 9.08 11.65
N GLY A 107 -2.00 8.14 10.76
CA GLY A 107 -0.94 8.28 9.76
C GLY A 107 -1.43 8.27 8.32
N GLY A 108 -2.69 7.98 8.09
CA GLY A 108 -3.26 7.92 6.75
C GLY A 108 -3.42 9.29 6.10
N ALA A 109 -3.42 9.30 4.77
CA ALA A 109 -3.50 10.53 4.00
C ALA A 109 -4.45 10.43 2.81
N VAL A 110 -5.36 9.45 2.82
CA VAL A 110 -6.33 9.22 1.75
C VAL A 110 -7.74 9.62 2.20
N LEU A 111 -8.28 8.94 3.21
CA LEU A 111 -9.57 9.29 3.82
C LEU A 111 -9.39 10.10 5.11
N HIS A 112 -8.18 10.16 5.64
CA HIS A 112 -7.82 10.84 6.86
C HIS A 112 -6.67 11.81 6.60
N GLY A 113 -6.28 12.56 7.63
CA GLY A 113 -5.16 13.49 7.56
C GLY A 113 -5.32 14.50 6.43
N PRO A 114 -4.30 14.74 5.63
CA PRO A 114 -4.34 15.75 4.57
C PRO A 114 -5.24 15.39 3.38
N ARG A 115 -5.74 14.15 3.29
CA ARG A 115 -6.58 13.69 2.17
C ARG A 115 -5.95 14.12 0.85
N PHE A 116 -4.76 13.58 0.59
CA PHE A 116 -3.87 14.10 -0.45
C PHE A 116 -4.50 14.17 -1.84
N PHE A 117 -5.32 13.17 -2.21
CA PHE A 117 -5.92 13.15 -3.54
C PHE A 117 -6.97 14.24 -3.74
N GLU A 118 -7.40 14.90 -2.68
CA GLU A 118 -8.36 16.01 -2.74
C GLU A 118 -7.68 17.38 -2.75
N GLN A 119 -6.34 17.44 -2.65
CA GLN A 119 -5.60 18.70 -2.58
C GLN A 119 -5.38 19.30 -3.97
N PRO A 120 -5.32 20.65 -4.06
CA PRO A 120 -5.14 21.33 -5.36
C PRO A 120 -3.84 20.96 -6.07
N THR A 121 -2.81 20.57 -5.32
CA THR A 121 -1.50 20.20 -5.89
C THR A 121 -1.46 18.76 -6.39
N CYS A 122 -2.51 17.97 -6.16
CA CYS A 122 -2.59 16.61 -6.67
C CYS A 122 -3.12 16.63 -8.10
N HIS A 123 -2.26 16.30 -9.07
CA HIS A 123 -2.59 16.38 -10.50
C HIS A 123 -3.20 15.10 -11.07
N HIS A 124 -3.09 13.98 -10.36
CA HIS A 124 -3.70 12.72 -10.76
C HIS A 124 -4.40 12.11 -9.55
N ARG A 125 -5.67 11.81 -9.69
CA ARG A 125 -6.49 11.24 -8.63
C ARG A 125 -6.90 9.83 -8.99
N PRO A 126 -6.40 8.80 -8.29
CA PRO A 126 -6.86 7.44 -8.53
C PRO A 126 -8.29 7.27 -8.02
N VAL A 127 -8.97 6.24 -8.52
CA VAL A 127 -10.20 5.76 -7.87
C VAL A 127 -9.79 5.15 -6.54
N VAL A 128 -10.47 5.50 -5.46
CA VAL A 128 -10.14 5.03 -4.10
C VAL A 128 -11.28 4.18 -3.57
N GLU A 129 -10.96 3.01 -3.04
CA GLU A 129 -11.93 2.14 -2.40
C GLU A 129 -11.34 1.55 -1.12
N GLN A 130 -12.15 1.51 -0.05
CA GLN A 130 -11.83 0.73 1.13
C GLN A 130 -12.56 -0.60 1.04
N THR A 131 -11.89 -1.70 1.39
CA THR A 131 -12.50 -3.02 1.41
C THR A 131 -12.63 -3.55 2.82
N GLU A 132 -13.80 -4.12 3.14
CA GLU A 132 -14.11 -4.62 4.49
C GLU A 132 -13.51 -6.01 4.80
N PRO A 133 -13.43 -6.97 3.86
CA PRO A 133 -13.12 -8.37 4.20
C PRO A 133 -11.88 -8.59 5.06
N HIS A 134 -10.84 -7.79 4.93
CA HIS A 134 -9.61 -7.97 5.69
C HIS A 134 -9.25 -6.77 6.57
N ALA A 135 -10.17 -5.80 6.71
CA ALA A 135 -9.89 -4.57 7.44
C ALA A 135 -9.60 -4.83 8.92
N VAL A 136 -10.41 -5.66 9.58
CA VAL A 136 -10.23 -5.98 11.00
C VAL A 136 -8.91 -6.72 11.22
N GLU A 137 -8.62 -7.73 10.42
CA GLU A 137 -7.40 -8.53 10.53
C GLU A 137 -6.15 -7.66 10.29
N ALA A 138 -6.17 -6.83 9.28
CA ALA A 138 -5.06 -5.92 8.98
C ALA A 138 -4.79 -4.96 10.14
N GLY A 139 -5.83 -4.42 10.75
CA GLY A 139 -5.71 -3.55 11.92
C GLY A 139 -5.19 -4.28 13.15
N GLU A 140 -5.63 -5.51 13.37
CA GLU A 140 -5.19 -6.33 14.51
C GLU A 140 -3.71 -6.70 14.43
N ILE A 141 -3.23 -7.03 13.24
CA ILE A 141 -1.80 -7.33 13.01
C ILE A 141 -0.94 -6.12 13.39
N LEU A 142 -1.35 -4.93 13.00
CA LEU A 142 -0.65 -3.69 13.36
C LEU A 142 -0.65 -3.45 14.86
N ARG A 143 -1.81 -3.57 15.50
CA ARG A 143 -1.92 -3.38 16.96
C ARG A 143 -1.08 -4.38 17.73
N ALA A 144 -1.09 -5.64 17.32
CA ALA A 144 -0.28 -6.69 17.96
C ALA A 144 1.21 -6.41 17.81
N PHE A 145 1.65 -5.96 16.63
CA PHE A 145 3.04 -5.60 16.37
C PHE A 145 3.51 -4.48 17.30
N PHE A 146 2.73 -3.38 17.39
CA PHE A 146 3.12 -2.25 18.22
C PHE A 146 3.04 -2.56 19.71
N ARG A 147 2.06 -3.36 20.16
CA ARG A 147 1.99 -3.81 21.56
C ARG A 147 3.24 -4.60 21.97
N ALA A 148 3.69 -5.49 21.11
CA ALA A 148 4.88 -6.30 21.39
C ALA A 148 6.16 -5.46 21.53
N ARG A 149 6.16 -4.23 21.00
CA ARG A 149 7.32 -3.33 21.00
C ARG A 149 7.24 -2.19 22.02
N ARG A 150 6.12 -2.07 22.74
CA ARG A 150 6.01 -1.13 23.85
C ARG A 150 6.69 -1.71 25.08
N LEU A 151 7.59 -0.97 25.65
CA LEU A 151 8.30 -1.34 26.86
C LEU A 151 7.78 -0.58 28.07
#